data_b23ad94056f75771c9bbb02a63abccb4
#
_entry.id   b23ad94056f75771c9bbb02a63abccb4
#
_cell.length_a   1.000
_cell.length_b   1.000
_cell.length_c   1.000
_cell.angle_alpha   90.00
_cell.angle_beta   90.00
_cell.angle_gamma   90.00
#
_symmetry.space_group_name_H-M   'P 1'
#
loop_
_entity.id
_entity.type
_entity.pdbx_description
1 polymer ?
#
loop_
_entity_poly.entity_id
_entity_poly.type
_entity_poly.pdbx_seq_one_letter_code
_entity_poly.pdbx_strand_id
1 'polypeptide(L)'
;MKVSLCSLILIAGSITAVRAETSEGDGIFAQFVTNKGTIEVVLEYEKAPKTVANFITLAEGTRNRIDPNTGRLTRAPLYNGQTFYSVVNEFGFFPLPSTFYALTGSGTSSSVGGPGYAVPDEFDASLRHNGYNVSMSALANFTGTLFGPEINRGPNTNGSQIMFTGNTILTRFDDVNSIFGSVTDPASRAVVDAIIFGGAGTTTISNVTIERVGQAALDFDEHAQNLPYVGPPLGELRVEENAVHFDHDEPLGSGSFFSFRRSSDLLSWSPTTRRHIDPDFGTEPSTQLDEIAAPKAFFDMLLTRHPGGLSPATLANRTLVLNTAPPNVITYTFVFDSTGTGGTTNYSVDASDGVITSLSYVAEGYGASLQITSSNIPTPLRARLGFDSEDASNLIGRHFLEGFNDPFWSPIGSGQLTLSK
;
A
#
# COMPACT_ATOMS: atom_id res chain seq x y z
N MET A 1 -18.14 54.35 -53.41
CA MET A 1 -17.80 54.17 -52.00
C MET A 1 -17.18 52.75 -51.86
N LYS A 2 -15.87 52.65 -51.70
CA LYS A 2 -15.16 51.38 -51.48
C LYS A 2 -14.94 51.22 -50.01
N VAL A 3 -15.51 50.15 -49.44
CA VAL A 3 -15.28 49.78 -48.06
C VAL A 3 -14.11 48.79 -48.07
N SER A 4 -13.03 49.15 -47.40
CA SER A 4 -11.83 48.31 -47.25
C SER A 4 -12.02 47.42 -46.00
N LEU A 5 -12.01 46.09 -46.18
CA LEU A 5 -12.06 45.11 -45.10
C LEU A 5 -10.64 44.92 -44.56
N CYS A 6 -10.43 45.34 -43.33
CA CYS A 6 -9.17 45.13 -42.60
C CYS A 6 -9.18 43.75 -41.95
N SER A 7 -8.39 42.81 -42.47
CA SER A 7 -8.21 41.47 -41.89
C SER A 7 -7.33 41.56 -40.65
N LEU A 8 -7.90 41.24 -39.49
CA LEU A 8 -7.17 41.07 -38.24
C LEU A 8 -6.52 39.68 -38.21
N ILE A 9 -5.21 39.64 -38.34
CA ILE A 9 -4.44 38.39 -38.17
C ILE A 9 -4.22 38.18 -36.67
N LEU A 10 -4.88 37.18 -36.12
CA LEU A 10 -4.63 36.72 -34.74
C LEU A 10 -3.39 35.81 -34.78
N ILE A 11 -2.26 36.29 -34.30
CA ILE A 11 -1.07 35.47 -34.07
C ILE A 11 -1.28 34.74 -32.76
N ALA A 12 -1.67 33.48 -32.81
CA ALA A 12 -1.64 32.58 -31.68
C ALA A 12 -0.18 32.26 -31.36
N GLY A 13 0.40 32.98 -30.40
CA GLY A 13 1.71 32.65 -29.87
C GLY A 13 1.63 31.37 -29.07
N SER A 14 2.17 30.28 -29.61
CA SER A 14 2.44 29.08 -28.82
C SER A 14 3.46 29.44 -27.74
N ILE A 15 3.04 29.47 -26.49
CA ILE A 15 3.94 29.50 -25.33
C ILE A 15 4.55 28.08 -25.26
N THR A 16 5.66 27.88 -25.97
CA THR A 16 6.55 26.75 -25.69
C THR A 16 7.15 27.05 -24.31
N ALA A 17 6.76 26.28 -23.32
CA ALA A 17 7.46 26.26 -22.05
C ALA A 17 8.91 25.89 -22.34
N VAL A 18 9.83 26.84 -22.13
CA VAL A 18 11.27 26.58 -22.21
C VAL A 18 11.59 25.67 -21.05
N ARG A 19 11.76 24.38 -21.35
CA ARG A 19 12.32 23.41 -20.44
C ARG A 19 13.75 23.84 -20.13
N ALA A 20 14.12 23.92 -18.87
CA ALA A 20 15.52 23.91 -18.48
C ALA A 20 16.08 22.54 -18.92
N GLU A 21 16.98 22.53 -19.89
CA GLU A 21 17.68 21.30 -20.31
C GLU A 21 18.54 20.84 -19.13
N THR A 22 18.00 19.94 -18.32
CA THR A 22 18.82 19.06 -17.50
C THR A 22 19.26 17.94 -18.44
N SER A 23 20.54 17.87 -18.74
CA SER A 23 21.13 16.79 -19.54
C SER A 23 21.24 15.52 -18.67
N GLU A 24 20.13 14.97 -18.27
CA GLU A 24 20.09 13.67 -17.63
C GLU A 24 19.81 12.61 -18.70
N GLY A 25 20.50 11.47 -18.57
CA GLY A 25 20.46 10.37 -19.51
C GLY A 25 19.07 9.75 -19.66
N ASP A 26 18.97 8.65 -20.38
CA ASP A 26 17.76 7.87 -20.54
C ASP A 26 17.17 7.45 -19.21
N GLY A 27 15.82 7.51 -19.06
CA GLY A 27 15.16 7.15 -17.81
C GLY A 27 13.67 7.50 -17.76
N ILE A 28 13.02 7.16 -16.67
CA ILE A 28 11.65 7.59 -16.37
C ILE A 28 11.72 8.64 -15.26
N PHE A 29 11.08 9.76 -15.49
CA PHE A 29 11.09 10.90 -14.58
C PHE A 29 9.67 11.26 -14.16
N ALA A 30 9.48 11.57 -12.87
CA ALA A 30 8.24 12.10 -12.34
C ALA A 30 8.43 13.55 -11.89
N GLN A 31 7.63 14.46 -12.44
CA GLN A 31 7.66 15.88 -12.07
C GLN A 31 6.47 16.20 -11.19
N PHE A 32 6.73 16.53 -9.92
CA PHE A 32 5.75 16.99 -8.95
C PHE A 32 5.71 18.52 -8.95
N VAL A 33 4.66 19.09 -9.51
CA VAL A 33 4.44 20.53 -9.48
C VAL A 33 3.76 20.90 -8.18
N THR A 34 4.43 21.69 -7.35
CA THR A 34 3.92 22.13 -6.04
C THR A 34 3.87 23.64 -5.92
N ASN A 35 3.16 24.15 -4.90
CA ASN A 35 3.17 25.58 -4.58
C ASN A 35 4.53 26.09 -4.04
N LYS A 36 5.52 25.21 -3.84
CA LYS A 36 6.89 25.59 -3.44
C LYS A 36 7.92 25.41 -4.57
N GLY A 37 7.51 24.91 -5.71
CA GLY A 37 8.34 24.62 -6.87
C GLY A 37 8.09 23.21 -7.41
N THR A 38 8.84 22.85 -8.45
CA THR A 38 8.79 21.55 -9.06
C THR A 38 9.88 20.64 -8.49
N ILE A 39 9.51 19.38 -8.21
CA ILE A 39 10.46 18.32 -7.82
C ILE A 39 10.51 17.35 -8.98
N GLU A 40 11.70 17.11 -9.52
CA GLU A 40 11.96 16.02 -10.45
C GLU A 40 12.54 14.81 -9.73
N VAL A 41 11.94 13.65 -9.98
CA VAL A 41 12.32 12.36 -9.39
C VAL A 41 12.71 11.42 -10.51
N VAL A 42 13.91 10.89 -10.49
CA VAL A 42 14.33 9.76 -11.33
C VAL A 42 13.73 8.48 -10.75
N LEU A 43 12.98 7.73 -11.55
CA LEU A 43 12.32 6.50 -11.13
C LEU A 43 13.21 5.27 -11.40
N GLU A 44 13.35 4.41 -10.41
CA GLU A 44 14.19 3.20 -10.44
C GLU A 44 13.42 1.99 -11.02
N TYR A 45 12.89 2.13 -12.24
CA TYR A 45 12.00 1.16 -12.88
C TYR A 45 12.64 -0.20 -13.15
N GLU A 46 13.96 -0.28 -13.24
CA GLU A 46 14.69 -1.55 -13.40
C GLU A 46 14.84 -2.31 -12.06
N LYS A 47 14.92 -1.58 -10.94
CA LYS A 47 15.18 -2.14 -9.60
C LYS A 47 13.91 -2.34 -8.76
N ALA A 48 12.89 -1.53 -9.02
CA ALA A 48 11.60 -1.59 -8.34
C ALA A 48 10.43 -1.50 -9.36
N PRO A 49 10.38 -2.38 -10.37
CA PRO A 49 9.48 -2.24 -11.52
C PRO A 49 8.00 -2.22 -11.13
N LYS A 50 7.57 -3.06 -10.20
CA LYS A 50 6.18 -3.11 -9.75
C LYS A 50 5.80 -1.86 -8.96
N THR A 51 6.69 -1.39 -8.09
CA THR A 51 6.48 -0.17 -7.29
C THR A 51 6.41 1.06 -8.19
N VAL A 52 7.31 1.17 -9.17
CA VAL A 52 7.30 2.25 -10.17
C VAL A 52 6.04 2.19 -11.03
N ALA A 53 5.66 1.03 -11.53
CA ALA A 53 4.42 0.87 -12.31
C ALA A 53 3.17 1.23 -11.51
N ASN A 54 3.12 0.84 -10.23
CA ASN A 54 2.04 1.24 -9.33
C ASN A 54 1.98 2.77 -9.17
N PHE A 55 3.12 3.40 -8.90
CA PHE A 55 3.21 4.85 -8.77
C PHE A 55 2.76 5.57 -10.06
N ILE A 56 3.29 5.18 -11.22
CA ILE A 56 2.96 5.78 -12.53
C ILE A 56 1.48 5.68 -12.81
N THR A 57 0.89 4.49 -12.67
CA THR A 57 -0.53 4.28 -12.99
C THR A 57 -1.47 5.02 -12.05
N LEU A 58 -1.07 5.25 -10.80
CA LEU A 58 -1.81 6.11 -9.86
C LEU A 58 -1.63 7.60 -10.17
N ALA A 59 -0.43 8.02 -10.59
CA ALA A 59 -0.14 9.41 -10.94
C ALA A 59 -0.86 9.83 -12.22
N GLU A 60 -0.88 8.97 -13.24
CA GLU A 60 -1.54 9.23 -14.53
C GLU A 60 -3.06 8.92 -14.50
N GLY A 61 -3.54 8.16 -13.50
CA GLY A 61 -4.95 7.76 -13.41
C GLY A 61 -5.34 6.73 -14.48
N THR A 62 -4.42 5.87 -14.90
CA THR A 62 -4.66 4.85 -15.94
C THR A 62 -5.29 3.57 -15.39
N ARG A 63 -5.35 3.39 -14.05
CA ARG A 63 -5.89 2.21 -13.37
C ARG A 63 -7.03 2.53 -12.43
N ASN A 64 -7.89 1.54 -12.22
CA ASN A 64 -8.90 1.59 -11.17
C ASN A 64 -8.24 1.59 -9.78
N ARG A 65 -8.75 2.43 -8.93
CA ARG A 65 -8.49 2.46 -7.49
C ARG A 65 -9.77 2.77 -6.73
N ILE A 66 -9.78 2.53 -5.44
CA ILE A 66 -10.83 3.00 -4.55
C ILE A 66 -10.47 4.41 -4.09
N ASP A 67 -11.39 5.34 -4.23
CA ASP A 67 -11.27 6.65 -3.60
C ASP A 67 -11.50 6.51 -2.08
N PRO A 68 -10.51 6.78 -1.22
CA PRO A 68 -10.64 6.57 0.21
C PRO A 68 -11.65 7.51 0.89
N ASN A 69 -12.03 8.62 0.24
CA ASN A 69 -13.04 9.53 0.78
C ASN A 69 -14.47 9.06 0.53
N THR A 70 -14.71 8.41 -0.60
CA THR A 70 -16.06 8.02 -1.04
C THR A 70 -16.29 6.52 -1.11
N GLY A 71 -15.21 5.71 -1.05
CA GLY A 71 -15.26 4.27 -1.28
C GLY A 71 -15.58 3.87 -2.73
N ARG A 72 -15.63 4.82 -3.68
CA ARG A 72 -15.99 4.55 -5.08
C ARG A 72 -14.78 4.18 -5.92
N LEU A 73 -15.02 3.41 -6.97
CA LEU A 73 -14.02 3.22 -8.02
C LEU A 73 -13.78 4.52 -8.76
N THR A 74 -12.52 4.83 -9.01
CA THR A 74 -12.09 6.00 -9.76
C THR A 74 -10.80 5.70 -10.53
N ARG A 75 -10.57 6.49 -11.58
CA ARG A 75 -9.29 6.56 -12.33
C ARG A 75 -8.68 7.96 -12.26
N ALA A 76 -9.22 8.86 -11.42
CA ALA A 76 -8.64 10.19 -11.27
C ALA A 76 -7.18 10.07 -10.77
N PRO A 77 -6.25 10.88 -11.30
CA PRO A 77 -4.88 10.97 -10.80
C PRO A 77 -4.86 11.16 -9.29
N LEU A 78 -4.15 10.26 -8.58
CA LEU A 78 -4.26 10.21 -7.12
C LEU A 78 -3.53 11.37 -6.44
N TYR A 79 -2.36 11.76 -6.97
CA TYR A 79 -1.47 12.72 -6.31
C TYR A 79 -1.88 14.18 -6.52
N ASN A 80 -2.72 14.47 -7.52
CA ASN A 80 -3.19 15.81 -7.80
C ASN A 80 -4.11 16.33 -6.66
N GLY A 81 -3.81 17.51 -6.15
CA GLY A 81 -4.52 18.12 -5.03
C GLY A 81 -4.09 17.60 -3.65
N GLN A 82 -3.17 16.60 -3.58
CA GLN A 82 -2.70 16.07 -2.30
C GLN A 82 -1.75 17.04 -1.61
N THR A 83 -1.78 17.02 -0.29
CA THR A 83 -0.82 17.77 0.54
C THR A 83 0.25 16.83 1.09
N PHE A 84 1.38 17.40 1.49
CA PHE A 84 2.32 16.70 2.37
C PHE A 84 1.75 16.77 3.79
N TYR A 85 1.00 15.74 4.16
CA TYR A 85 0.20 15.68 5.39
C TYR A 85 1.04 15.50 6.66
N SER A 86 2.26 15.01 6.53
CA SER A 86 3.20 14.82 7.64
C SER A 86 4.60 15.19 7.21
N VAL A 87 5.31 15.87 8.09
CA VAL A 87 6.74 16.14 7.93
C VAL A 87 7.44 15.87 9.26
N VAL A 88 8.67 15.35 9.19
CA VAL A 88 9.58 15.20 10.32
C VAL A 88 10.84 15.98 10.00
N ASN A 89 11.20 16.90 10.88
CA ASN A 89 12.36 17.79 10.75
C ASN A 89 13.15 17.85 12.07
N GLU A 90 13.48 16.71 12.62
CA GLU A 90 14.16 16.59 13.89
C GLU A 90 15.69 16.62 13.70
N PHE A 91 16.34 17.57 14.36
CA PHE A 91 17.81 17.60 14.42
C PHE A 91 18.29 16.63 15.49
N GLY A 92 19.17 15.72 15.08
CA GLY A 92 19.77 14.76 15.98
C GLY A 92 20.73 15.39 16.99
N PHE A 93 20.78 14.80 18.19
CA PHE A 93 21.84 15.06 19.16
C PHE A 93 22.69 13.79 19.27
N PHE A 94 24.03 13.98 19.28
CA PHE A 94 24.91 12.82 19.40
C PHE A 94 24.49 11.90 20.57
N PRO A 95 24.31 10.57 20.32
CA PRO A 95 24.60 9.81 19.10
C PRO A 95 23.43 9.66 18.10
N LEU A 96 22.32 10.38 18.26
CA LEU A 96 21.13 10.24 17.41
C LEU A 96 21.27 11.04 16.11
N PRO A 97 21.06 10.43 14.93
CA PRO A 97 21.09 11.14 13.65
C PRO A 97 19.88 12.06 13.48
N SER A 98 20.05 13.11 12.69
CA SER A 98 18.91 13.94 12.26
C SER A 98 17.94 13.12 11.41
N THR A 99 16.66 13.48 11.49
CA THR A 99 15.59 12.82 10.76
C THR A 99 14.80 13.85 9.96
N PHE A 100 14.87 13.77 8.63
CA PHE A 100 14.21 14.69 7.72
C PHE A 100 13.45 13.91 6.65
N TYR A 101 12.11 13.99 6.67
CA TYR A 101 11.27 13.43 5.62
C TYR A 101 9.89 14.09 5.57
N ALA A 102 9.19 13.93 4.43
CA ALA A 102 7.83 14.38 4.23
C ALA A 102 6.99 13.27 3.58
N LEU A 103 5.74 13.11 4.00
CA LEU A 103 4.80 12.08 3.56
C LEU A 103 3.62 12.68 2.80
N THR A 104 3.24 12.03 1.69
CA THR A 104 2.08 12.40 0.86
C THR A 104 1.45 11.17 0.21
N GLY A 105 0.40 11.36 -0.60
CA GLY A 105 -0.16 10.31 -1.47
C GLY A 105 -1.19 9.41 -0.80
N SER A 106 -1.78 9.82 0.32
CA SER A 106 -2.85 9.04 0.97
C SER A 106 -4.18 9.03 0.23
N GLY A 107 -4.42 10.01 -0.66
CA GLY A 107 -5.72 10.25 -1.28
C GLY A 107 -6.71 11.04 -0.41
N THR A 108 -6.43 11.24 0.88
CA THR A 108 -7.26 12.00 1.82
C THR A 108 -6.56 13.26 2.34
N SER A 109 -5.30 13.49 1.97
CA SER A 109 -4.43 14.53 2.55
C SER A 109 -4.28 14.42 4.07
N SER A 110 -4.35 13.21 4.61
CA SER A 110 -4.08 12.86 6.01
C SER A 110 -3.23 11.60 6.06
N SER A 111 -2.85 11.11 7.25
CA SER A 111 -2.11 9.85 7.38
C SER A 111 -2.92 8.60 7.00
N VAL A 112 -4.17 8.80 6.64
CA VAL A 112 -5.20 7.79 6.41
C VAL A 112 -5.56 7.75 4.93
N GLY A 113 -5.48 6.60 4.26
CA GLY A 113 -5.90 6.42 2.86
C GLY A 113 -4.95 5.57 2.02
N GLY A 114 -5.42 5.23 0.83
CA GLY A 114 -4.69 4.40 -0.11
C GLY A 114 -5.54 4.04 -1.32
N PRO A 115 -5.02 3.26 -2.26
CA PRO A 115 -5.70 2.92 -3.51
C PRO A 115 -6.74 1.79 -3.37
N GLY A 116 -6.88 1.19 -2.18
CA GLY A 116 -7.75 0.04 -1.91
C GLY A 116 -7.11 -1.32 -2.18
N TYR A 117 -5.82 -1.35 -2.43
CA TYR A 117 -5.00 -2.54 -2.59
C TYR A 117 -3.56 -2.27 -2.12
N ALA A 118 -2.77 -3.32 -1.96
CA ALA A 118 -1.34 -3.23 -1.70
C ALA A 118 -0.53 -3.92 -2.81
N VAL A 119 0.71 -3.51 -3.00
CA VAL A 119 1.72 -4.19 -3.81
C VAL A 119 2.84 -4.71 -2.90
N PRO A 120 3.54 -5.79 -3.29
CA PRO A 120 4.64 -6.32 -2.50
C PRO A 120 5.81 -5.33 -2.42
N ASP A 121 6.67 -5.56 -1.44
CA ASP A 121 7.92 -4.84 -1.32
C ASP A 121 8.89 -5.25 -2.43
N GLU A 122 9.68 -4.28 -2.89
CA GLU A 122 10.81 -4.49 -3.80
C GLU A 122 12.05 -3.84 -3.18
N PHE A 123 13.02 -4.66 -2.80
CA PHE A 123 14.27 -4.21 -2.22
C PHE A 123 15.44 -4.56 -3.13
N ASP A 124 16.23 -3.55 -3.47
CA ASP A 124 17.49 -3.71 -4.18
C ASP A 124 18.65 -3.29 -3.27
N ALA A 125 19.71 -4.11 -3.25
CA ALA A 125 20.86 -3.87 -2.37
C ALA A 125 21.61 -2.56 -2.69
N SER A 126 21.45 -2.01 -3.89
CA SER A 126 22.05 -0.73 -4.28
C SER A 126 21.23 0.48 -3.87
N LEU A 127 19.95 0.28 -3.50
CA LEU A 127 19.05 1.35 -3.08
C LEU A 127 19.05 1.45 -1.55
N ARG A 128 19.57 2.57 -1.04
CA ARG A 128 19.66 2.86 0.40
C ARG A 128 19.17 4.28 0.69
N HIS A 129 18.60 4.51 1.86
CA HIS A 129 18.14 5.83 2.27
C HIS A 129 19.32 6.75 2.65
N ASN A 130 20.06 7.16 1.62
CA ASN A 130 21.26 8.00 1.74
C ASN A 130 20.98 9.51 1.58
N GLY A 131 19.70 9.90 1.60
CA GLY A 131 19.22 11.27 1.41
C GLY A 131 18.62 11.50 0.02
N TYR A 132 17.56 12.31 0.00
CA TYR A 132 16.78 12.67 -1.19
C TYR A 132 16.24 11.49 -1.98
N ASN A 133 15.91 10.39 -1.29
CA ASN A 133 15.24 9.25 -1.86
C ASN A 133 13.71 9.42 -1.81
N VAL A 134 13.04 8.76 -2.76
CA VAL A 134 11.60 8.60 -2.74
C VAL A 134 11.30 7.12 -2.54
N SER A 135 10.59 6.81 -1.46
CA SER A 135 10.23 5.43 -1.12
C SER A 135 8.74 5.32 -0.78
N MET A 136 8.23 4.08 -0.81
CA MET A 136 6.90 3.81 -0.28
C MET A 136 6.89 4.06 1.22
N SER A 137 5.78 4.56 1.75
CA SER A 137 5.63 4.79 3.17
C SER A 137 4.96 3.60 3.84
N ALA A 138 5.73 2.83 4.61
CA ALA A 138 5.21 1.78 5.48
C ALA A 138 4.77 2.31 6.87
N LEU A 139 4.69 3.62 7.06
CA LEU A 139 4.58 4.28 8.36
C LEU A 139 3.16 4.66 8.80
N ALA A 140 2.10 4.29 8.09
CA ALA A 140 0.74 4.69 8.45
C ALA A 140 0.28 4.13 9.79
N ASN A 141 -0.40 4.95 10.57
CA ASN A 141 -0.98 4.57 11.85
C ASN A 141 -2.02 3.45 11.70
N PHE A 142 -1.98 2.52 12.62
CA PHE A 142 -2.81 1.33 12.66
C PHE A 142 -4.08 1.58 13.48
N THR A 143 -5.22 1.75 12.84
CA THR A 143 -6.54 1.72 13.48
C THR A 143 -7.55 1.01 12.58
N GLY A 144 -7.77 -0.24 12.85
CA GLY A 144 -8.40 -1.27 12.07
C GLY A 144 -9.76 -1.03 11.44
N THR A 145 -9.85 -0.65 10.17
CA THR A 145 -11.03 -0.90 9.34
C THR A 145 -10.65 -1.45 7.97
N LEU A 146 -11.49 -2.30 7.40
CA LEU A 146 -11.27 -3.11 6.18
C LEU A 146 -10.95 -2.33 4.89
N PHE A 147 -11.03 -1.00 4.89
CA PHE A 147 -10.72 -0.09 3.78
C PHE A 147 -9.98 1.15 4.26
N GLY A 148 -9.52 1.06 5.49
CA GLY A 148 -8.78 2.15 6.10
C GLY A 148 -7.37 2.19 5.59
N PRO A 149 -6.73 3.21 5.95
CA PRO A 149 -5.38 3.67 5.66
C PRO A 149 -4.30 2.86 6.34
N GLU A 150 -4.69 1.89 7.09
CA GLU A 150 -3.87 1.08 7.96
C GLU A 150 -2.99 0.09 7.21
N ILE A 151 -3.21 -0.05 5.92
CA ILE A 151 -2.58 -1.08 5.09
C ILE A 151 -1.09 -0.81 4.86
N ASN A 152 -0.60 0.39 5.16
CA ASN A 152 0.79 0.76 4.89
C ASN A 152 1.75 0.54 6.06
N ARG A 153 1.57 -0.52 6.82
CA ARG A 153 2.49 -0.91 7.88
C ARG A 153 2.90 -2.36 7.76
N GLY A 154 4.21 -2.57 7.72
CA GLY A 154 4.80 -3.90 7.65
C GLY A 154 5.03 -4.40 6.21
N PRO A 155 5.47 -5.65 6.07
CA PRO A 155 5.89 -6.20 4.79
C PRO A 155 4.72 -6.33 3.81
N ASN A 156 4.99 -6.08 2.54
CA ASN A 156 4.07 -6.21 1.41
C ASN A 156 2.78 -5.37 1.51
N THR A 157 2.86 -4.17 2.10
CA THR A 157 1.71 -3.28 2.32
C THR A 157 1.82 -1.96 1.55
N ASN A 158 2.63 -1.88 0.52
CA ASN A 158 2.81 -0.66 -0.28
C ASN A 158 1.51 -0.31 -1.01
N GLY A 159 0.98 0.87 -0.77
CA GLY A 159 -0.21 1.40 -1.43
C GLY A 159 0.11 2.56 -2.36
N SER A 160 -0.30 3.76 -1.95
CA SER A 160 -0.04 5.01 -2.66
C SER A 160 0.75 6.03 -1.84
N GLN A 161 0.90 5.80 -0.53
CA GLN A 161 1.62 6.75 0.31
C GLN A 161 3.11 6.66 0.04
N ILE A 162 3.75 7.83 -0.13
CA ILE A 162 5.16 7.96 -0.47
C ILE A 162 5.87 8.89 0.50
N MET A 163 7.15 8.64 0.69
CA MET A 163 8.04 9.38 1.57
C MET A 163 9.17 10.01 0.75
N PHE A 164 9.32 11.31 0.87
CA PHE A 164 10.50 12.05 0.39
C PHE A 164 11.44 12.26 1.56
N THR A 165 12.66 11.75 1.48
CA THR A 165 13.69 12.02 2.49
C THR A 165 14.45 13.30 2.14
N GLY A 166 14.84 14.08 3.16
CA GLY A 166 15.73 15.21 3.02
C GLY A 166 17.21 14.78 3.04
N ASN A 167 18.10 15.73 3.29
CA ASN A 167 19.55 15.47 3.40
C ASN A 167 19.90 14.74 4.71
N THR A 168 19.54 13.47 4.77
CA THR A 168 19.77 12.64 5.97
C THR A 168 19.89 11.16 5.58
N ILE A 169 20.67 10.41 6.36
CA ILE A 169 20.83 8.96 6.20
C ILE A 169 19.85 8.28 7.15
N LEU A 170 18.93 7.48 6.60
CA LEU A 170 17.85 6.84 7.35
C LEU A 170 17.91 5.30 7.19
N THR A 171 19.04 4.70 7.57
CA THR A 171 19.28 3.25 7.40
C THR A 171 18.22 2.37 8.07
N ARG A 172 17.48 2.89 9.06
CA ARG A 172 16.36 2.17 9.69
C ARG A 172 15.19 1.87 8.76
N PHE A 173 15.12 2.54 7.60
CA PHE A 173 14.11 2.31 6.56
C PHE A 173 14.63 1.42 5.43
N ASP A 174 15.92 1.11 5.41
CA ASP A 174 16.47 0.16 4.43
C ASP A 174 15.88 -1.23 4.66
N ASP A 175 15.50 -1.89 3.55
CA ASP A 175 14.83 -3.19 3.55
C ASP A 175 13.50 -3.22 4.36
N VAL A 176 12.90 -2.04 4.62
CA VAL A 176 11.58 -1.83 5.22
C VAL A 176 10.66 -1.05 4.29
N ASN A 177 11.17 0.03 3.70
CA ASN A 177 10.45 0.87 2.75
C ASN A 177 11.06 0.71 1.36
N SER A 178 10.27 0.30 0.38
CA SER A 178 10.72 0.12 -1.00
C SER A 178 11.10 1.47 -1.61
N ILE A 179 12.39 1.69 -1.87
CA ILE A 179 12.87 2.86 -2.59
C ILE A 179 12.59 2.65 -4.07
N PHE A 180 11.95 3.63 -4.71
CA PHE A 180 11.61 3.56 -6.13
C PHE A 180 12.01 4.80 -6.93
N GLY A 181 12.65 5.77 -6.25
CA GLY A 181 13.13 6.97 -6.93
C GLY A 181 14.11 7.78 -6.11
N SER A 182 14.72 8.75 -6.77
CA SER A 182 15.66 9.69 -6.16
C SER A 182 15.54 11.09 -6.77
N VAL A 183 15.78 12.11 -5.95
CA VAL A 183 15.85 13.53 -6.36
C VAL A 183 17.30 13.88 -6.58
N THR A 184 17.72 14.05 -7.82
CA THR A 184 19.12 14.17 -8.20
C THR A 184 19.57 15.61 -8.37
N ASP A 185 18.70 16.49 -8.90
CA ASP A 185 19.06 17.87 -9.19
C ASP A 185 18.97 18.79 -7.95
N PRO A 186 19.87 19.78 -7.82
CA PRO A 186 19.94 20.65 -6.65
C PRO A 186 18.69 21.54 -6.46
N ALA A 187 17.99 21.93 -7.54
CA ALA A 187 16.80 22.79 -7.44
C ALA A 187 15.63 22.01 -6.85
N SER A 188 15.39 20.79 -7.32
CA SER A 188 14.39 19.87 -6.75
C SER A 188 14.70 19.51 -5.29
N ARG A 189 15.96 19.28 -4.93
CA ARG A 189 16.38 19.06 -3.54
C ARG A 189 16.05 20.24 -2.64
N ALA A 190 16.28 21.46 -3.12
CA ALA A 190 15.92 22.67 -2.38
C ALA A 190 14.39 22.80 -2.16
N VAL A 191 13.57 22.32 -3.10
CA VAL A 191 12.12 22.26 -2.93
C VAL A 191 11.73 21.21 -1.88
N VAL A 192 12.35 20.03 -1.90
CA VAL A 192 12.14 18.99 -0.85
C VAL A 192 12.47 19.54 0.53
N ASP A 193 13.60 20.21 0.69
CA ASP A 193 13.98 20.85 1.95
C ASP A 193 12.97 21.92 2.36
N ALA A 194 12.52 22.76 1.42
CA ALA A 194 11.51 23.79 1.70
C ALA A 194 10.15 23.18 2.12
N ILE A 195 9.81 21.97 1.67
CA ILE A 195 8.62 21.23 2.11
C ILE A 195 8.80 20.75 3.55
N ILE A 196 9.92 20.09 3.84
CA ILE A 196 10.22 19.51 5.15
C ILE A 196 10.28 20.62 6.23
N PHE A 197 10.98 21.72 5.96
CA PHE A 197 11.11 22.83 6.90
C PHE A 197 9.90 23.75 6.91
N GLY A 198 9.01 23.67 5.93
CA GLY A 198 7.79 24.47 5.83
C GLY A 198 6.64 23.95 6.68
N GLY A 199 6.69 22.71 7.14
CA GLY A 199 5.69 22.08 7.99
C GLY A 199 4.56 21.36 7.23
N ALA A 200 3.92 20.44 7.94
CA ALA A 200 2.84 19.61 7.42
C ALA A 200 1.65 20.44 6.92
N GLY A 201 1.02 19.99 5.84
CA GLY A 201 -0.19 20.60 5.26
C GLY A 201 0.06 21.93 4.51
N THR A 202 1.28 22.46 4.51
CA THR A 202 1.59 23.76 3.87
C THR A 202 1.88 23.64 2.37
N THR A 203 2.23 22.45 1.92
CA THR A 203 2.56 22.20 0.51
C THR A 203 1.52 21.33 -0.15
N THR A 204 1.02 21.78 -1.31
CA THR A 204 0.05 21.07 -2.15
C THR A 204 0.69 20.70 -3.48
N ILE A 205 0.48 19.48 -3.93
CA ILE A 205 0.84 18.99 -5.26
C ILE A 205 -0.29 19.38 -6.21
N SER A 206 -0.02 20.25 -7.18
CA SER A 206 -1.03 20.64 -8.18
C SER A 206 -1.14 19.61 -9.30
N ASN A 207 -0.03 18.99 -9.69
CA ASN A 207 0.02 17.99 -10.75
C ASN A 207 1.25 17.09 -10.61
N VAL A 208 1.14 15.85 -11.10
CA VAL A 208 2.27 14.94 -11.32
C VAL A 208 2.26 14.50 -12.78
N THR A 209 3.37 14.66 -13.46
CA THR A 209 3.57 14.19 -14.85
C THR A 209 4.70 13.21 -14.92
N ILE A 210 4.59 12.24 -15.82
CA ILE A 210 5.60 11.21 -16.07
C ILE A 210 6.23 11.46 -17.45
N GLU A 211 7.53 11.54 -17.48
CA GLU A 211 8.32 11.66 -18.69
C GLU A 211 9.19 10.43 -18.88
N ARG A 212 9.24 9.91 -20.12
CA ARG A 212 10.04 8.73 -20.50
C ARG A 212 11.04 9.14 -21.56
N VAL A 213 12.32 9.00 -21.27
CA VAL A 213 13.42 9.39 -22.15
C VAL A 213 14.26 8.16 -22.47
N GLY A 214 14.51 7.92 -23.77
CA GLY A 214 15.23 6.75 -24.25
C GLY A 214 14.36 5.51 -24.48
N GLN A 215 14.85 4.58 -25.27
CA GLN A 215 14.05 3.44 -25.73
C GLN A 215 13.66 2.51 -24.60
N ALA A 216 14.55 2.23 -23.66
CA ALA A 216 14.27 1.36 -22.50
C ALA A 216 13.15 1.91 -21.62
N ALA A 217 13.12 3.22 -21.42
CA ALA A 217 12.05 3.89 -20.66
C ALA A 217 10.71 3.89 -21.41
N LEU A 218 10.74 4.02 -22.75
CA LEU A 218 9.55 3.91 -23.59
C LEU A 218 9.00 2.49 -23.68
N ASP A 219 9.86 1.50 -23.59
CA ASP A 219 9.50 0.07 -23.62
C ASP A 219 9.03 -0.47 -22.26
N PHE A 220 9.16 0.31 -21.18
CA PHE A 220 8.66 -0.09 -19.87
C PHE A 220 7.14 -0.18 -19.88
N ASP A 221 6.62 -1.40 -19.72
CA ASP A 221 5.19 -1.70 -19.70
C ASP A 221 4.69 -1.88 -18.25
N GLU A 222 3.97 -0.90 -17.73
CA GLU A 222 3.36 -0.92 -16.42
C GLU A 222 2.32 -2.03 -16.29
N HIS A 223 1.66 -2.41 -17.37
CA HIS A 223 0.63 -3.46 -17.36
C HIS A 223 1.23 -4.85 -17.24
N ALA A 224 2.46 -5.05 -17.74
CA ALA A 224 3.19 -6.31 -17.61
C ALA A 224 3.67 -6.59 -16.17
N GLN A 225 3.62 -5.60 -15.27
CA GLN A 225 4.11 -5.74 -13.89
C GLN A 225 3.18 -6.50 -12.95
N ASN A 226 2.08 -7.07 -13.45
CA ASN A 226 1.13 -7.86 -12.66
C ASN A 226 0.67 -7.13 -11.39
N LEU A 227 0.25 -5.88 -11.55
CA LEU A 227 -0.25 -5.08 -10.44
C LEU A 227 -1.63 -5.56 -9.98
N PRO A 228 -2.04 -5.33 -8.72
CA PRO A 228 -3.35 -5.67 -8.22
C PRO A 228 -4.47 -5.07 -9.06
N TYR A 229 -5.54 -5.80 -9.25
CA TYR A 229 -6.75 -5.34 -9.92
C TYR A 229 -7.83 -5.01 -8.91
N VAL A 230 -8.51 -3.88 -9.09
CA VAL A 230 -9.73 -3.53 -8.37
C VAL A 230 -10.81 -3.18 -9.38
N GLY A 231 -11.96 -3.84 -9.28
CA GLY A 231 -13.05 -3.58 -10.21
C GLY A 231 -14.31 -4.35 -9.86
N PRO A 232 -15.39 -4.21 -10.66
CA PRO A 232 -16.56 -5.04 -10.49
C PRO A 232 -16.21 -6.50 -10.76
N PRO A 233 -16.74 -7.44 -9.97
CA PRO A 233 -16.61 -8.87 -10.27
C PRO A 233 -17.49 -9.23 -11.47
N LEU A 234 -17.20 -10.36 -12.12
CA LEU A 234 -18.14 -11.01 -13.01
C LEU A 234 -19.09 -11.89 -12.19
N GLY A 235 -20.37 -11.62 -12.27
CA GLY A 235 -21.41 -12.31 -11.51
C GLY A 235 -22.65 -11.47 -11.31
N GLU A 236 -23.64 -12.03 -10.63
CA GLU A 236 -24.95 -11.42 -10.41
C GLU A 236 -25.27 -11.27 -8.92
N LEU A 237 -25.71 -10.07 -8.52
CA LEU A 237 -26.30 -9.82 -7.21
C LEU A 237 -27.80 -10.11 -7.28
N ARG A 238 -28.30 -10.99 -6.42
CA ARG A 238 -29.72 -11.26 -6.28
C ARG A 238 -30.18 -11.07 -4.84
N VAL A 239 -31.44 -10.71 -4.68
CA VAL A 239 -32.11 -10.59 -3.39
C VAL A 239 -33.08 -11.76 -3.23
N GLU A 240 -32.92 -12.50 -2.14
CA GLU A 240 -33.79 -13.62 -1.79
C GLU A 240 -34.07 -13.58 -0.29
N GLU A 241 -35.32 -13.69 0.11
CA GLU A 241 -35.76 -13.75 1.53
C GLU A 241 -35.18 -12.69 2.45
N ASN A 242 -35.05 -11.43 2.00
CA ASN A 242 -34.37 -10.33 2.73
C ASN A 242 -32.84 -10.46 2.88
N ALA A 243 -32.21 -11.34 2.12
CA ALA A 243 -30.77 -11.43 2.04
C ALA A 243 -30.26 -11.07 0.64
N VAL A 244 -29.05 -10.54 0.56
CA VAL A 244 -28.34 -10.30 -0.68
C VAL A 244 -27.38 -11.44 -0.93
N HIS A 245 -27.47 -12.04 -2.11
CA HIS A 245 -26.63 -13.12 -2.59
C HIS A 245 -25.80 -12.67 -3.77
N PHE A 246 -24.63 -13.25 -3.93
CA PHE A 246 -23.79 -13.08 -5.10
C PHE A 246 -23.47 -14.43 -5.73
N ASP A 247 -23.86 -14.57 -6.99
CA ASP A 247 -23.58 -15.73 -7.81
C ASP A 247 -22.47 -15.40 -8.79
N HIS A 248 -21.39 -16.20 -8.81
CA HIS A 248 -20.21 -15.95 -9.64
C HIS A 248 -19.67 -17.21 -10.29
N ASP A 249 -19.16 -17.08 -11.50
CA ASP A 249 -18.60 -18.18 -12.31
C ASP A 249 -17.07 -18.15 -12.45
N GLU A 250 -16.39 -17.19 -11.82
CA GLU A 250 -14.94 -17.04 -12.04
C GLU A 250 -14.11 -17.90 -11.09
N PRO A 251 -13.12 -18.64 -11.62
CA PRO A 251 -12.06 -19.21 -10.81
C PRO A 251 -11.18 -18.06 -10.28
N LEU A 252 -11.24 -17.82 -9.01
CA LEU A 252 -10.49 -16.76 -8.35
C LEU A 252 -9.24 -17.37 -7.72
N GLY A 253 -8.06 -16.90 -8.13
CA GLY A 253 -6.79 -17.35 -7.56
C GLY A 253 -6.58 -16.91 -6.12
N SER A 254 -5.63 -17.53 -5.43
CA SER A 254 -5.17 -17.09 -4.10
C SER A 254 -4.86 -15.58 -4.10
N GLY A 255 -5.04 -14.94 -2.96
CA GLY A 255 -4.87 -13.49 -2.82
C GLY A 255 -6.01 -12.66 -3.38
N SER A 256 -7.11 -13.26 -3.83
CA SER A 256 -8.30 -12.55 -4.28
C SER A 256 -9.35 -12.46 -3.17
N PHE A 257 -10.10 -11.39 -3.16
CA PHE A 257 -11.23 -11.23 -2.24
C PHE A 257 -12.33 -10.35 -2.83
N PHE A 258 -13.56 -10.62 -2.42
CA PHE A 258 -14.69 -9.76 -2.65
C PHE A 258 -14.88 -8.79 -1.48
N SER A 259 -15.22 -7.56 -1.82
CA SER A 259 -15.70 -6.56 -0.88
C SER A 259 -17.13 -6.22 -1.20
N PHE A 260 -18.03 -6.60 -0.30
CA PHE A 260 -19.42 -6.20 -0.37
C PHE A 260 -19.60 -4.85 0.30
N ARG A 261 -20.28 -3.92 -0.37
CA ARG A 261 -20.40 -2.53 0.07
C ARG A 261 -21.85 -2.10 0.10
N ARG A 262 -22.16 -1.18 1.01
CA ARG A 262 -23.48 -0.60 1.19
C ARG A 262 -23.41 0.92 1.09
N SER A 263 -24.47 1.51 0.51
CA SER A 263 -24.68 2.95 0.48
C SER A 263 -26.15 3.28 0.80
N SER A 264 -26.37 4.41 1.45
CA SER A 264 -27.72 4.97 1.66
C SER A 264 -28.06 6.07 0.66
N ASP A 265 -27.06 6.62 -0.05
CA ASP A 265 -27.17 7.83 -0.88
C ASP A 265 -26.55 7.69 -2.29
N LEU A 266 -25.92 6.56 -2.61
CA LEU A 266 -25.12 6.32 -3.83
C LEU A 266 -23.86 7.21 -3.96
N LEU A 267 -23.57 8.05 -2.99
CA LEU A 267 -22.41 8.96 -3.01
C LEU A 267 -21.25 8.40 -2.19
N SER A 268 -21.56 7.81 -1.06
CA SER A 268 -20.58 7.22 -0.14
C SER A 268 -20.86 5.74 0.06
N TRP A 269 -19.82 4.92 -0.03
CA TRP A 269 -19.90 3.48 0.07
C TRP A 269 -19.07 2.98 1.26
N SER A 270 -19.70 2.21 2.12
CA SER A 270 -19.05 1.56 3.25
C SER A 270 -19.02 0.05 3.05
N PRO A 271 -17.90 -0.62 3.34
CA PRO A 271 -17.85 -2.06 3.30
C PRO A 271 -18.69 -2.63 4.44
N THR A 272 -19.42 -3.72 4.15
CA THR A 272 -20.16 -4.49 5.14
C THR A 272 -19.48 -5.82 5.41
N THR A 273 -18.96 -6.46 4.37
CA THR A 273 -18.32 -7.78 4.45
C THR A 273 -17.19 -7.87 3.45
N ARG A 274 -16.10 -8.53 3.87
CA ARG A 274 -14.99 -8.93 3.00
C ARG A 274 -14.87 -10.44 3.04
N ARG A 275 -14.84 -11.08 1.88
CA ARG A 275 -14.59 -12.52 1.76
C ARG A 275 -13.36 -12.78 0.94
N HIS A 276 -12.44 -13.50 1.55
CA HIS A 276 -11.33 -14.13 0.85
C HIS A 276 -11.81 -15.37 0.12
N ILE A 277 -11.14 -15.61 -1.00
CA ILE A 277 -11.39 -16.77 -1.84
C ILE A 277 -10.21 -17.70 -1.64
N ASP A 278 -10.51 -18.87 -1.11
CA ASP A 278 -9.54 -19.94 -0.99
C ASP A 278 -9.76 -20.93 -2.14
N PRO A 279 -8.79 -21.06 -3.06
CA PRO A 279 -8.90 -21.99 -4.18
C PRO A 279 -8.97 -23.44 -3.73
N ASP A 280 -8.47 -23.77 -2.52
CA ASP A 280 -8.46 -25.13 -2.00
C ASP A 280 -9.80 -25.55 -1.40
N PHE A 281 -10.70 -24.61 -1.07
CA PHE A 281 -12.00 -24.91 -0.47
C PHE A 281 -13.18 -24.92 -1.45
N GLY A 282 -12.94 -24.72 -2.73
CA GLY A 282 -14.02 -24.62 -3.73
C GLY A 282 -14.90 -23.38 -3.46
N THR A 283 -15.08 -22.56 -4.43
CA THR A 283 -16.01 -21.44 -4.33
C THR A 283 -17.44 -22.00 -4.34
N GLU A 284 -18.16 -21.84 -3.24
CA GLU A 284 -19.62 -21.99 -3.30
C GLU A 284 -20.13 -20.98 -4.34
N PRO A 285 -20.89 -21.45 -5.35
CA PRO A 285 -21.30 -20.61 -6.46
C PRO A 285 -22.26 -19.47 -6.03
N SER A 286 -22.78 -19.54 -4.82
CA SER A 286 -23.65 -18.51 -4.24
C SER A 286 -23.28 -18.23 -2.79
N THR A 287 -23.20 -16.95 -2.48
CA THR A 287 -22.81 -16.48 -1.15
C THR A 287 -23.81 -15.46 -0.63
N GLN A 288 -24.42 -15.76 0.53
CA GLN A 288 -25.19 -14.76 1.26
C GLN A 288 -24.22 -13.70 1.85
N LEU A 289 -24.48 -12.44 1.54
CA LEU A 289 -23.59 -11.33 1.87
C LEU A 289 -24.08 -10.49 3.05
N ASP A 290 -25.37 -10.22 3.15
CA ASP A 290 -25.94 -9.38 4.20
C ASP A 290 -27.45 -9.59 4.34
N GLU A 291 -28.01 -9.20 5.49
CA GLU A 291 -29.45 -9.09 5.69
C GLU A 291 -29.91 -7.65 5.42
N ILE A 292 -31.03 -7.49 4.74
CA ILE A 292 -31.60 -6.17 4.43
C ILE A 292 -32.37 -5.66 5.63
N ALA A 293 -31.64 -5.03 6.56
CA ALA A 293 -32.22 -4.51 7.81
C ALA A 293 -32.76 -3.06 7.70
N ALA A 294 -32.67 -2.40 6.54
CA ALA A 294 -33.04 -1.00 6.38
C ALA A 294 -34.00 -0.79 5.20
N PRO A 295 -34.93 0.22 5.29
CA PRO A 295 -35.97 0.42 4.28
C PRO A 295 -35.43 0.92 2.92
N LYS A 296 -34.20 1.42 2.86
CA LYS A 296 -33.49 1.76 1.61
C LYS A 296 -32.00 1.52 1.79
N ALA A 297 -31.45 0.64 0.97
CA ALA A 297 -30.00 0.43 0.87
C ALA A 297 -29.65 0.10 -0.60
N PHE A 298 -28.53 0.62 -1.03
CA PHE A 298 -27.89 0.27 -2.28
C PHE A 298 -26.72 -0.64 -1.98
N PHE A 299 -26.50 -1.64 -2.80
CA PHE A 299 -25.43 -2.61 -2.63
C PHE A 299 -24.58 -2.64 -3.88
N ASP A 300 -23.29 -2.84 -3.70
CA ASP A 300 -22.30 -2.97 -4.74
C ASP A 300 -21.21 -3.95 -4.29
N MET A 301 -20.52 -4.54 -5.23
CA MET A 301 -19.46 -5.47 -4.96
C MET A 301 -18.21 -5.11 -5.75
N LEU A 302 -17.05 -5.22 -5.09
CA LEU A 302 -15.74 -5.09 -5.72
C LEU A 302 -14.97 -6.39 -5.57
N LEU A 303 -14.34 -6.78 -6.66
CA LEU A 303 -13.29 -7.78 -6.66
C LEU A 303 -11.94 -7.07 -6.57
N THR A 304 -11.10 -7.51 -5.62
CA THR A 304 -9.68 -7.17 -5.58
C THR A 304 -8.87 -8.44 -5.83
N ARG A 305 -7.99 -8.41 -6.82
CA ARG A 305 -7.06 -9.51 -7.15
C ARG A 305 -5.64 -9.04 -6.92
N HIS A 306 -4.84 -9.89 -6.29
CA HIS A 306 -3.41 -9.68 -6.07
C HIS A 306 -2.64 -10.78 -6.81
N PRO A 307 -2.24 -10.58 -8.07
CA PRO A 307 -1.54 -11.60 -8.85
C PRO A 307 -0.23 -12.01 -8.17
N GLY A 308 -0.07 -13.32 -7.94
CA GLY A 308 1.06 -13.85 -7.17
C GLY A 308 0.96 -13.63 -5.65
N GLY A 309 -0.21 -13.26 -5.13
CA GLY A 309 -0.46 -13.20 -3.70
C GLY A 309 -0.48 -14.59 -3.09
N LEU A 310 0.22 -14.77 -1.97
CA LEU A 310 0.41 -16.05 -1.29
C LEU A 310 -0.35 -16.13 0.05
N SER A 311 -1.12 -15.10 0.40
CA SER A 311 -1.86 -15.07 1.66
C SER A 311 -2.95 -16.15 1.68
N PRO A 312 -2.90 -17.13 2.60
CA PRO A 312 -3.97 -18.11 2.72
C PRO A 312 -5.23 -17.48 3.29
N ALA A 313 -6.40 -17.96 2.90
CA ALA A 313 -7.67 -17.45 3.42
C ALA A 313 -7.89 -17.82 4.89
N THR A 314 -7.32 -18.92 5.34
CA THR A 314 -7.46 -19.45 6.71
C THR A 314 -6.15 -20.02 7.24
N LEU A 315 -6.05 -20.08 8.56
CA LEU A 315 -4.94 -20.73 9.27
C LEU A 315 -5.27 -22.19 9.69
N ALA A 316 -6.42 -22.73 9.32
CA ALA A 316 -6.85 -24.07 9.70
C ALA A 316 -5.79 -25.16 9.37
N ASN A 317 -5.48 -26.00 10.36
CA ASN A 317 -4.49 -27.09 10.27
C ASN A 317 -3.06 -26.62 9.93
N ARG A 318 -2.70 -25.37 10.14
CA ARG A 318 -1.39 -24.80 9.82
C ARG A 318 -0.58 -24.52 11.09
N THR A 319 0.74 -24.44 10.90
CA THR A 319 1.65 -24.00 11.96
C THR A 319 2.36 -22.74 11.52
N LEU A 320 2.24 -21.68 12.30
CA LEU A 320 2.92 -20.40 12.09
C LEU A 320 4.09 -20.27 13.06
N VAL A 321 5.28 -20.02 12.54
CA VAL A 321 6.48 -19.72 13.31
C VAL A 321 6.93 -18.31 12.99
N LEU A 322 7.07 -17.48 14.03
CA LEU A 322 7.59 -16.12 13.94
C LEU A 322 8.91 -16.04 14.71
N ASN A 323 9.99 -15.66 14.03
CA ASN A 323 11.29 -15.46 14.65
C ASN A 323 11.64 -13.97 14.59
N THR A 324 11.82 -13.32 15.74
CA THR A 324 12.26 -11.92 15.78
C THR A 324 13.72 -11.78 15.33
N ALA A 325 14.10 -10.57 14.92
CA ALA A 325 15.47 -10.29 14.48
C ALA A 325 16.49 -10.28 15.65
N PRO A 326 17.78 -10.59 15.37
CA PRO A 326 18.87 -10.43 16.35
C PRO A 326 18.93 -9.00 16.95
N PRO A 327 19.50 -8.82 18.16
CA PRO A 327 20.30 -9.81 18.91
C PRO A 327 19.47 -10.78 19.79
N ASN A 328 18.20 -10.47 20.10
CA ASN A 328 17.38 -11.27 20.98
C ASN A 328 16.31 -11.99 20.15
N VAL A 329 16.66 -13.13 19.56
CA VAL A 329 15.72 -13.93 18.79
C VAL A 329 14.68 -14.55 19.72
N ILE A 330 13.43 -14.16 19.56
CA ILE A 330 12.27 -14.77 20.20
C ILE A 330 11.51 -15.56 19.14
N THR A 331 11.21 -16.81 19.44
CA THR A 331 10.40 -17.67 18.58
C THR A 331 9.00 -17.83 19.16
N TYR A 332 8.00 -17.51 18.36
CA TYR A 332 6.60 -17.79 18.64
C TYR A 332 6.16 -18.91 17.70
N THR A 333 5.57 -19.96 18.23
CA THR A 333 4.99 -21.06 17.45
C THR A 333 3.52 -21.18 17.77
N PHE A 334 2.68 -21.13 16.73
CA PHE A 334 1.24 -21.27 16.82
C PHE A 334 0.80 -22.47 15.97
N VAL A 335 0.16 -23.45 16.59
CA VAL A 335 -0.42 -24.63 15.91
C VAL A 335 -1.92 -24.45 15.91
N PHE A 336 -2.51 -24.19 14.75
CA PHE A 336 -3.93 -23.93 14.61
C PHE A 336 -4.72 -25.25 14.45
N ASP A 337 -5.89 -25.28 15.02
CA ASP A 337 -6.82 -26.39 14.90
C ASP A 337 -7.49 -26.46 13.52
N SER A 338 -8.36 -27.44 13.32
CA SER A 338 -9.07 -27.64 12.04
C SER A 338 -10.06 -26.52 11.69
N THR A 339 -10.41 -25.66 12.65
CA THR A 339 -11.27 -24.50 12.42
C THR A 339 -10.46 -23.25 12.04
N GLY A 340 -9.17 -23.23 12.37
CA GLY A 340 -8.29 -22.08 12.20
C GLY A 340 -8.62 -20.92 13.13
N THR A 341 -9.41 -21.15 14.18
CA THR A 341 -9.82 -20.12 15.16
C THR A 341 -9.30 -20.37 16.57
N GLY A 342 -8.75 -21.56 16.82
CA GLY A 342 -8.15 -21.98 18.08
C GLY A 342 -6.82 -22.68 17.84
N GLY A 343 -6.26 -23.27 18.90
CA GLY A 343 -5.02 -24.04 18.81
C GLY A 343 -4.12 -23.87 20.03
N THR A 344 -2.85 -24.25 19.85
CA THR A 344 -1.83 -24.15 20.91
C THR A 344 -0.74 -23.15 20.54
N THR A 345 -0.06 -22.64 21.55
CA THR A 345 1.04 -21.70 21.40
C THR A 345 2.25 -22.16 22.19
N ASN A 346 3.44 -21.96 21.64
CA ASN A 346 4.70 -22.08 22.36
C ASN A 346 5.52 -20.80 22.16
N TYR A 347 6.19 -20.39 23.21
CA TYR A 347 6.93 -19.13 23.26
C TYR A 347 8.31 -19.38 23.87
N SER A 348 9.38 -19.05 23.15
CA SER A 348 10.74 -19.45 23.55
C SER A 348 11.27 -18.82 24.83
N VAL A 349 10.64 -17.76 25.34
CA VAL A 349 11.04 -17.11 26.61
C VAL A 349 10.41 -17.80 27.82
N ASP A 350 9.19 -18.31 27.66
CA ASP A 350 8.49 -19.12 28.66
C ASP A 350 8.17 -20.47 28.03
N ALA A 351 8.92 -21.49 28.37
CA ALA A 351 8.82 -22.85 27.79
C ALA A 351 7.49 -23.57 28.08
N SER A 352 6.49 -22.88 28.62
CA SER A 352 5.16 -23.42 28.84
C SER A 352 4.32 -23.38 27.55
N ASP A 353 3.58 -24.48 27.30
CA ASP A 353 2.58 -24.51 26.25
C ASP A 353 1.35 -23.69 26.67
N GLY A 354 0.81 -22.94 25.75
CA GLY A 354 -0.40 -22.15 25.93
C GLY A 354 -1.53 -22.59 25.01
N VAL A 355 -2.71 -22.02 25.24
CA VAL A 355 -3.89 -22.25 24.42
C VAL A 355 -4.34 -20.90 23.83
N ILE A 356 -4.64 -20.87 22.52
CA ILE A 356 -5.22 -19.70 21.87
C ILE A 356 -6.63 -19.50 22.42
N THR A 357 -6.87 -18.34 23.01
CA THR A 357 -8.16 -17.96 23.59
C THR A 357 -8.96 -17.00 22.72
N SER A 358 -8.27 -16.31 21.81
CA SER A 358 -8.89 -15.44 20.79
C SER A 358 -7.95 -15.30 19.60
N LEU A 359 -8.51 -15.35 18.40
CA LEU A 359 -7.79 -15.20 17.14
C LEU A 359 -8.58 -14.31 16.20
N SER A 360 -7.89 -13.33 15.59
CA SER A 360 -8.34 -12.59 14.41
C SER A 360 -7.28 -12.70 13.34
N TYR A 361 -7.65 -13.21 12.19
CA TYR A 361 -6.78 -13.30 11.01
C TYR A 361 -7.50 -12.71 9.80
N VAL A 362 -6.86 -11.78 9.13
CA VAL A 362 -7.39 -11.14 7.92
C VAL A 362 -6.32 -11.20 6.84
N ALA A 363 -6.58 -12.02 5.82
CA ALA A 363 -5.72 -12.10 4.64
C ALA A 363 -5.86 -10.85 3.76
N GLU A 364 -4.78 -10.41 3.12
CA GLU A 364 -4.70 -9.15 2.36
C GLU A 364 -3.93 -9.30 1.03
N GLY A 365 -3.97 -10.46 0.43
CA GLY A 365 -3.30 -10.75 -0.83
C GLY A 365 -1.83 -11.16 -0.66
N TYR A 366 -0.91 -10.23 -0.51
CA TYR A 366 0.52 -10.53 -0.29
C TYR A 366 0.88 -10.70 1.19
N GLY A 367 -0.06 -10.52 2.07
CA GLY A 367 0.16 -10.61 3.49
C GLY A 367 -1.13 -10.76 4.29
N ALA A 368 -1.03 -10.64 5.62
CA ALA A 368 -2.17 -10.71 6.51
C ALA A 368 -1.99 -9.89 7.78
N SER A 369 -3.10 -9.49 8.38
CA SER A 369 -3.16 -9.02 9.76
C SER A 369 -3.48 -10.16 10.70
N LEU A 370 -2.77 -10.24 11.81
CA LEU A 370 -2.94 -11.27 12.82
C LEU A 370 -3.06 -10.64 14.20
N GLN A 371 -4.04 -11.06 14.99
CA GLN A 371 -4.11 -10.79 16.41
C GLN A 371 -4.41 -12.09 17.17
N ILE A 372 -3.57 -12.44 18.13
CA ILE A 372 -3.70 -13.65 18.95
C ILE A 372 -3.67 -13.27 20.42
N THR A 373 -4.62 -13.80 21.19
CA THR A 373 -4.56 -13.86 22.65
C THR A 373 -4.35 -15.32 23.07
N SER A 374 -3.39 -15.56 23.94
CA SER A 374 -3.02 -16.89 24.41
C SER A 374 -2.82 -16.90 25.92
N SER A 375 -3.00 -18.06 26.54
CA SER A 375 -2.87 -18.22 27.98
C SER A 375 -1.44 -18.05 28.53
N ASN A 376 -0.42 -18.22 27.69
CA ASN A 376 1.00 -18.12 28.04
C ASN A 376 1.68 -16.84 27.52
N ILE A 377 1.00 -16.01 26.72
CA ILE A 377 1.52 -14.74 26.23
C ILE A 377 0.79 -13.62 27.00
N PRO A 378 1.50 -12.80 27.80
CA PRO A 378 0.88 -11.89 28.76
C PRO A 378 0.07 -10.74 28.13
N THR A 379 0.31 -10.42 26.86
CA THR A 379 -0.42 -9.38 26.12
C THR A 379 -0.83 -9.92 24.75
N PRO A 380 -1.97 -9.47 24.18
CA PRO A 380 -2.35 -9.86 22.84
C PRO A 380 -1.22 -9.56 21.85
N LEU A 381 -0.77 -10.59 21.14
CA LEU A 381 0.21 -10.44 20.05
C LEU A 381 -0.54 -9.92 18.82
N ARG A 382 -0.04 -8.84 18.24
CA ARG A 382 -0.49 -8.31 16.97
C ARG A 382 0.66 -8.35 15.99
N ALA A 383 0.40 -8.85 14.80
CA ALA A 383 1.42 -8.96 13.75
C ALA A 383 0.88 -8.59 12.38
N ARG A 384 1.77 -8.06 11.56
CA ARG A 384 1.64 -8.04 10.11
C ARG A 384 2.51 -9.13 9.53
N LEU A 385 1.93 -9.93 8.67
CA LEU A 385 2.58 -11.02 7.97
C LEU A 385 2.70 -10.64 6.49
N GLY A 386 3.88 -10.79 5.91
CA GLY A 386 4.11 -10.67 4.47
C GLY A 386 4.66 -11.98 3.95
N PHE A 387 4.02 -12.54 2.93
CA PHE A 387 4.43 -13.80 2.30
C PHE A 387 5.22 -13.46 1.05
N ASP A 388 6.51 -13.81 1.05
CA ASP A 388 7.46 -13.45 -0.01
C ASP A 388 7.67 -14.59 -1.01
N SER A 389 7.60 -15.85 -0.55
CA SER A 389 7.82 -17.04 -1.37
C SER A 389 7.15 -18.27 -0.80
N GLU A 390 7.12 -19.34 -1.59
CA GLU A 390 6.61 -20.63 -1.15
C GLU A 390 7.56 -21.76 -1.59
N ASP A 391 7.60 -22.81 -0.78
CA ASP A 391 8.16 -24.12 -1.13
C ASP A 391 7.08 -25.20 -1.07
N ALA A 392 7.46 -26.47 -1.20
CA ALA A 392 6.52 -27.59 -1.20
C ALA A 392 5.71 -27.73 0.10
N SER A 393 6.23 -27.23 1.22
CA SER A 393 5.69 -27.46 2.56
C SER A 393 5.28 -26.19 3.28
N ASN A 394 5.84 -25.01 2.88
CA ASN A 394 5.71 -23.79 3.64
C ASN A 394 5.50 -22.57 2.76
N LEU A 395 4.82 -21.56 3.33
CA LEU A 395 4.90 -20.16 2.92
C LEU A 395 5.98 -19.50 3.78
N ILE A 396 6.89 -18.79 3.12
CA ILE A 396 8.03 -18.12 3.76
C ILE A 396 7.89 -16.62 3.57
N GLY A 397 8.26 -15.86 4.60
CA GLY A 397 8.16 -14.42 4.50
C GLY A 397 8.68 -13.70 5.72
N ARG A 398 8.19 -12.50 5.91
CA ARG A 398 8.59 -11.56 6.97
C ARG A 398 7.39 -11.17 7.82
N HIS A 399 7.64 -10.79 9.05
CA HIS A 399 6.60 -10.25 9.92
C HIS A 399 7.05 -8.96 10.61
N PHE A 400 6.07 -8.22 11.09
CA PHE A 400 6.24 -7.08 11.99
C PHE A 400 5.28 -7.26 13.16
N LEU A 401 5.82 -7.25 14.40
CA LEU A 401 5.03 -7.31 15.63
C LEU A 401 4.68 -5.91 16.11
N GLU A 402 3.40 -5.68 16.41
CA GLU A 402 2.92 -4.43 16.98
C GLU A 402 2.93 -4.47 18.51
N GLY A 403 3.07 -3.30 19.13
CA GLY A 403 2.92 -3.18 20.60
C GLY A 403 4.22 -3.22 21.39
N PHE A 404 5.36 -3.38 20.76
CA PHE A 404 6.60 -2.98 21.37
C PHE A 404 6.63 -1.43 21.34
N ASN A 405 6.42 -0.84 22.50
CA ASN A 405 6.51 0.62 22.70
C ASN A 405 7.96 1.08 22.53
N ASP A 406 8.44 1.09 21.30
CA ASP A 406 9.67 1.76 20.95
C ASP A 406 9.33 3.02 20.14
N PRO A 407 9.45 4.21 20.75
CA PRO A 407 9.24 5.47 20.04
C PRO A 407 10.25 5.69 18.90
N PHE A 408 11.29 4.85 18.78
CA PHE A 408 12.38 5.00 17.84
C PHE A 408 12.44 3.91 16.75
N TRP A 409 11.37 3.14 16.54
CA TRP A 409 11.34 2.12 15.48
C TRP A 409 12.50 1.14 15.55
N SER A 410 12.67 0.49 16.69
CA SER A 410 13.60 -0.61 16.80
C SER A 410 13.10 -1.78 15.94
N PRO A 411 13.97 -2.41 15.13
CA PRO A 411 13.63 -3.61 14.37
C PRO A 411 13.34 -4.85 15.25
N ILE A 412 13.26 -4.69 16.56
CA ILE A 412 13.03 -5.76 17.54
C ILE A 412 11.71 -6.50 17.29
N GLY A 413 10.74 -5.84 16.69
CA GLY A 413 9.46 -6.46 16.34
C GLY A 413 9.37 -7.06 14.94
N SER A 414 10.41 -6.93 14.11
CA SER A 414 10.43 -7.52 12.77
C SER A 414 11.21 -8.83 12.74
N GLY A 415 10.95 -9.68 11.76
CA GLY A 415 11.66 -10.95 11.64
C GLY A 415 11.13 -11.82 10.52
N GLN A 416 11.58 -13.08 10.51
CA GLN A 416 11.20 -14.08 9.53
C GLN A 416 9.96 -14.85 9.99
N LEU A 417 9.11 -15.22 9.05
CA LEU A 417 7.98 -16.12 9.28
C LEU A 417 8.09 -17.37 8.42
N THR A 418 7.52 -18.44 8.97
CA THR A 418 7.24 -19.67 8.23
C THR A 418 5.84 -20.11 8.58
N LEU A 419 5.00 -20.39 7.58
CA LEU A 419 3.65 -20.93 7.76
C LEU A 419 3.55 -22.24 6.98
N SER A 420 3.25 -23.35 7.66
CA SER A 420 3.03 -24.64 7.00
C SER A 420 1.87 -24.57 6.03
N LYS A 421 1.97 -25.34 4.94
CA LYS A 421 0.86 -25.53 3.99
C LYS A 421 -0.10 -26.59 4.47
#